data_b5e7c951035cbe5b165e56c8f103a729
#
_entry.id   b5e7c951035cbe5b165e56c8f103a729
#
_cell.length_a   1.000
_cell.length_b   1.000
_cell.length_c   1.000
_cell.angle_alpha   90.00
_cell.angle_beta   90.00
_cell.angle_gamma   90.00
#
_symmetry.space_group_name_H-M   'P 1'
#
loop_
_entity.id
_entity.type
_entity.pdbx_description
1 polymer ?
#
loop_
_entity_poly.entity_id
_entity_poly.type
_entity_poly.pdbx_seq_one_letter_code
_entity_poly.pdbx_strand_id
1 'polypeptide(L)'
;MKTIHAKGRSIQVVNFFKNIGELSDKLKGFSYRVLKEDCLDLPDKIYVKRNVVLTEEQSKLYKQMKTMALAILNGKQTTTVTVLTQLMRLHQITCGHFTADDGSTQNIKSNRISELMNVLEEVEGKAIIWANYQKDMFEI
;
A
#
# COMPACT_ATOMS: atom_id res chain seq x y z
N MET A 1 14.03 22.40 -16.99
CA MET A 1 13.35 21.15 -17.37
C MET A 1 14.41 20.10 -17.67
N LYS A 2 14.20 18.86 -17.25
CA LYS A 2 15.07 17.72 -17.57
C LYS A 2 14.29 16.80 -18.51
N THR A 3 14.88 16.41 -19.62
CA THR A 3 14.27 15.46 -20.55
C THR A 3 14.70 14.06 -20.17
N ILE A 4 13.74 13.18 -19.93
CA ILE A 4 13.96 11.75 -19.67
C ILE A 4 13.53 10.99 -20.91
N HIS A 5 14.42 10.17 -21.46
CA HIS A 5 14.12 9.29 -22.58
C HIS A 5 13.73 7.91 -22.06
N ALA A 6 12.48 7.52 -22.25
CA ALA A 6 11.97 6.20 -21.90
C ALA A 6 11.21 5.57 -23.07
N LYS A 7 11.65 4.40 -23.52
CA LYS A 7 11.00 3.61 -24.59
C LYS A 7 10.64 4.42 -25.85
N GLY A 8 11.60 5.21 -26.39
CA GLY A 8 11.41 5.96 -27.63
C GLY A 8 10.53 7.21 -27.51
N ARG A 9 10.13 7.60 -26.30
CA ARG A 9 9.42 8.86 -26.03
C ARG A 9 10.26 9.77 -25.17
N SER A 10 10.32 11.06 -25.51
CA SER A 10 10.92 12.09 -24.67
C SER A 10 9.85 12.69 -23.76
N ILE A 11 10.04 12.60 -22.46
CA ILE A 11 9.17 13.20 -21.45
C ILE A 11 9.95 14.35 -20.82
N GLN A 12 9.37 15.55 -20.84
CA GLN A 12 9.92 16.68 -20.11
C GLN A 12 9.41 16.64 -18.67
N VAL A 13 10.35 16.56 -17.73
CA VAL A 13 10.03 16.56 -16.30
C VAL A 13 10.51 17.87 -15.69
N VAL A 14 9.68 18.48 -14.87
CA VAL A 14 10.06 19.65 -14.07
C VAL A 14 11.13 19.22 -13.08
N ASN A 15 12.33 19.77 -13.20
CA ASN A 15 13.47 19.40 -12.36
C ASN A 15 13.56 20.26 -11.10
N PHE A 16 13.16 21.51 -11.19
CA PHE A 16 13.10 22.44 -10.05
C PHE A 16 12.21 23.64 -10.40
N PHE A 17 11.71 24.29 -9.36
CA PHE A 17 10.94 25.52 -9.47
C PHE A 17 11.87 26.71 -9.16
N LYS A 18 11.73 27.78 -9.93
CA LYS A 18 12.42 29.06 -9.69
C LYS A 18 11.46 30.02 -8.99
N ASN A 19 12.02 30.99 -8.25
CA ASN A 19 11.29 32.10 -7.66
C ASN A 19 10.14 31.70 -6.71
N ILE A 20 10.29 30.58 -5.98
CA ILE A 20 9.29 30.12 -5.00
C ILE A 20 9.09 31.18 -3.90
N GLY A 21 10.16 31.88 -3.50
CA GLY A 21 10.08 32.97 -2.52
C GLY A 21 9.16 34.10 -3.01
N GLU A 22 9.38 34.59 -4.22
CA GLU A 22 8.54 35.63 -4.83
C GLU A 22 7.08 35.21 -4.97
N LEU A 23 6.82 33.94 -5.34
CA LEU A 23 5.48 33.39 -5.39
C LEU A 23 4.87 33.38 -3.99
N SER A 24 5.60 32.91 -2.99
CA SER A 24 5.14 32.89 -1.60
C SER A 24 4.76 34.28 -1.11
N ASP A 25 5.58 35.31 -1.40
CA ASP A 25 5.33 36.68 -0.99
C ASP A 25 4.07 37.25 -1.67
N LYS A 26 3.86 36.97 -2.96
CA LYS A 26 2.64 37.36 -3.68
C LYS A 26 1.40 36.67 -3.13
N LEU A 27 1.52 35.44 -2.65
CA LEU A 27 0.40 34.67 -2.09
C LEU A 27 0.02 35.12 -0.67
N LYS A 28 0.93 35.64 0.13
CA LYS A 28 0.68 36.08 1.52
C LYS A 28 -0.48 37.06 1.67
N GLY A 29 -0.75 37.87 0.64
CA GLY A 29 -1.82 38.89 0.67
C GLY A 29 -3.24 38.31 0.67
N PHE A 30 -3.44 37.09 0.17
CA PHE A 30 -4.76 36.46 0.03
C PHE A 30 -4.80 34.98 0.42
N SER A 31 -3.70 34.44 0.97
CA SER A 31 -3.65 33.07 1.47
C SER A 31 -3.08 33.05 2.88
N TYR A 32 -3.58 32.13 3.71
CA TYR A 32 -3.08 31.88 5.04
C TYR A 32 -2.66 30.41 5.14
N ARG A 33 -1.42 30.19 5.57
CA ARG A 33 -0.85 28.86 5.78
C ARG A 33 -0.46 28.69 7.24
N VAL A 34 -0.95 27.65 7.86
CA VAL A 34 -0.60 27.25 9.22
C VAL A 34 -0.11 25.81 9.18
N LEU A 35 1.01 25.56 9.81
CA LEU A 35 1.52 24.20 10.01
C LEU A 35 0.99 23.67 11.35
N LYS A 36 0.79 22.36 11.43
CA LYS A 36 0.32 21.71 12.68
C LYS A 36 1.31 21.94 13.83
N GLU A 37 2.59 21.91 13.53
CA GLU A 37 3.68 22.17 14.47
C GLU A 37 3.69 23.58 15.05
N ASP A 38 3.11 24.56 14.34
CA ASP A 38 3.02 25.95 14.79
C ASP A 38 1.80 26.21 15.69
N CYS A 39 0.80 25.34 15.65
CA CYS A 39 -0.53 25.60 16.23
C CYS A 39 -1.00 24.56 17.25
N LEU A 40 -0.40 23.39 17.26
CA LEU A 40 -0.84 22.27 18.09
C LEU A 40 0.37 21.69 18.82
N ASP A 41 0.28 21.67 20.14
CA ASP A 41 1.20 20.90 20.98
C ASP A 41 0.75 19.44 20.98
N LEU A 42 1.22 18.71 19.97
CA LEU A 42 0.91 17.31 19.78
C LEU A 42 2.15 16.45 20.11
N PRO A 43 1.96 15.30 20.74
CA PRO A 43 3.05 14.36 20.94
C PRO A 43 3.60 13.87 19.60
N ASP A 44 4.86 13.47 19.60
CA ASP A 44 5.53 12.91 18.44
C ASP A 44 4.81 11.67 17.90
N LYS A 45 4.86 11.50 16.56
CA LYS A 45 4.30 10.31 15.92
C LYS A 45 5.17 9.09 16.20
N ILE A 46 4.57 8.07 16.76
CA ILE A 46 5.21 6.79 17.00
C ILE A 46 4.78 5.81 15.90
N TYR A 47 5.74 5.21 15.19
CA TYR A 47 5.49 4.19 14.18
C TYR A 47 5.87 2.83 14.73
N VAL A 48 4.87 1.96 14.92
CA VAL A 48 5.06 0.59 15.39
C VAL A 48 4.73 -0.38 14.27
N LYS A 49 5.54 -1.43 14.11
CA LYS A 49 5.34 -2.48 13.12
C LYS A 49 4.99 -3.79 13.84
N ARG A 50 3.83 -4.35 13.54
CA ARG A 50 3.40 -5.67 14.00
C ARG A 50 3.59 -6.70 12.90
N ASN A 51 4.30 -7.79 13.19
CA ASN A 51 4.50 -8.88 12.26
C ASN A 51 3.49 -9.99 12.57
N VAL A 52 2.67 -10.33 11.57
CA VAL A 52 1.69 -11.42 11.67
C VAL A 52 2.25 -12.67 11.01
N VAL A 53 2.28 -13.77 11.74
CA VAL A 53 2.73 -15.06 11.21
C VAL A 53 1.64 -15.67 10.37
N LEU A 54 1.98 -16.09 9.15
CA LEU A 54 1.06 -16.80 8.26
C LEU A 54 0.66 -18.15 8.85
N THR A 55 -0.59 -18.53 8.67
CA THR A 55 -1.04 -19.89 8.99
C THR A 55 -0.36 -20.91 8.07
N GLU A 56 -0.40 -22.18 8.43
CA GLU A 56 0.17 -23.26 7.60
C GLU A 56 -0.51 -23.29 6.21
N GLU A 57 -1.82 -23.11 6.17
CA GLU A 57 -2.61 -23.03 4.94
C GLU A 57 -2.16 -21.86 4.06
N GLN A 58 -2.08 -20.65 4.64
CA GLN A 58 -1.58 -19.47 3.92
C GLN A 58 -0.16 -19.68 3.40
N SER A 59 0.72 -20.23 4.22
CA SER A 59 2.12 -20.50 3.87
C SER A 59 2.24 -21.47 2.69
N LYS A 60 1.43 -22.52 2.69
CA LYS A 60 1.37 -23.51 1.60
C LYS A 60 0.89 -22.87 0.30
N LEU A 61 -0.25 -22.16 0.34
CA LEU A 61 -0.82 -21.46 -0.82
C LEU A 61 0.12 -20.38 -1.36
N TYR A 62 0.74 -19.61 -0.48
CA TYR A 62 1.71 -18.58 -0.84
C TYR A 62 2.91 -19.18 -1.59
N LYS A 63 3.48 -20.28 -1.09
CA LYS A 63 4.61 -20.98 -1.73
C LYS A 63 4.22 -21.51 -3.12
N GLN A 64 3.04 -22.12 -3.25
CA GLN A 64 2.54 -22.61 -4.51
C GLN A 64 2.36 -21.46 -5.53
N MET A 65 1.67 -20.39 -5.13
CA MET A 65 1.45 -19.22 -5.98
C MET A 65 2.78 -18.55 -6.37
N LYS A 66 3.72 -18.42 -5.44
CA LYS A 66 5.05 -17.87 -5.71
C LYS A 66 5.81 -18.70 -6.74
N THR A 67 5.76 -20.03 -6.65
CA THR A 67 6.40 -20.94 -7.63
C THR A 67 5.77 -20.78 -9.01
N MET A 68 4.45 -20.71 -9.10
CA MET A 68 3.75 -20.45 -10.36
C MET A 68 4.11 -19.08 -10.93
N ALA A 69 4.13 -18.04 -10.10
CA ALA A 69 4.53 -16.70 -10.51
C ALA A 69 5.95 -16.66 -11.06
N LEU A 70 6.90 -17.33 -10.42
CA LEU A 70 8.28 -17.43 -10.90
C LEU A 70 8.38 -18.20 -12.23
N ALA A 71 7.60 -19.28 -12.41
CA ALA A 71 7.54 -20.01 -13.67
C ALA A 71 7.03 -19.13 -14.82
N ILE A 72 6.01 -18.32 -14.58
CA ILE A 72 5.50 -17.34 -15.54
C ILE A 72 6.56 -16.28 -15.87
N LEU A 73 7.27 -15.76 -14.87
CA LEU A 73 8.33 -14.75 -15.06
C LEU A 73 9.52 -15.29 -15.84
N ASN A 74 9.90 -16.55 -15.64
CA ASN A 74 10.97 -17.22 -16.37
C ASN A 74 10.58 -17.64 -17.79
N GLY A 75 9.29 -17.65 -18.11
CA GLY A 75 8.78 -17.82 -19.46
C GLY A 75 8.99 -16.56 -20.30
N LYS A 76 9.37 -16.71 -21.57
CA LYS A 76 9.75 -15.61 -22.46
C LYS A 76 8.65 -14.60 -22.85
N GLN A 77 7.41 -14.77 -22.38
CA GLN A 77 6.28 -13.89 -22.69
C GLN A 77 5.55 -13.45 -21.41
N THR A 78 6.15 -12.54 -20.68
CA THR A 78 5.51 -12.00 -19.46
C THR A 78 5.19 -10.51 -19.66
N THR A 79 3.92 -10.15 -19.56
CA THR A 79 3.50 -8.74 -19.56
C THR A 79 3.56 -8.17 -18.15
N THR A 80 3.75 -6.85 -18.03
CA THR A 80 3.72 -6.16 -16.74
C THR A 80 2.41 -6.41 -15.99
N VAL A 81 1.29 -6.52 -16.72
CA VAL A 81 -0.04 -6.81 -16.15
C VAL A 81 -0.04 -8.19 -15.46
N THR A 82 0.53 -9.21 -16.10
CA THR A 82 0.62 -10.55 -15.50
C THR A 82 1.41 -10.56 -14.21
N VAL A 83 2.54 -9.83 -14.17
CA VAL A 83 3.38 -9.70 -12.97
C VAL A 83 2.61 -9.03 -11.83
N LEU A 84 1.96 -7.91 -12.12
CA LEU A 84 1.16 -7.18 -11.12
C LEU A 84 0.01 -8.05 -10.59
N THR A 85 -0.68 -8.77 -11.45
CA THR A 85 -1.75 -9.69 -11.04
C THR A 85 -1.23 -10.75 -10.07
N GLN A 86 -0.06 -11.35 -10.34
CA GLN A 86 0.52 -12.35 -9.46
C GLN A 86 0.92 -11.76 -8.09
N LEU A 87 1.49 -10.56 -8.08
CA LEU A 87 1.80 -9.85 -6.84
C LEU A 87 0.55 -9.54 -6.02
N MET A 88 -0.53 -9.10 -6.67
CA MET A 88 -1.81 -8.86 -6.01
C MET A 88 -2.38 -10.14 -5.39
N ARG A 89 -2.30 -11.28 -6.08
CA ARG A 89 -2.77 -12.58 -5.57
C ARG A 89 -1.95 -13.04 -4.37
N LEU A 90 -0.62 -12.91 -4.41
CA LEU A 90 0.25 -13.18 -3.26
C LEU A 90 -0.14 -12.31 -2.07
N HIS A 91 -0.42 -11.02 -2.30
CA HIS A 91 -0.86 -10.11 -1.26
C HIS A 91 -2.24 -10.51 -0.70
N GLN A 92 -3.21 -10.88 -1.54
CA GLN A 92 -4.52 -11.38 -1.11
C GLN A 92 -4.39 -12.59 -0.19
N ILE A 93 -3.54 -13.57 -0.53
CA ILE A 93 -3.30 -14.75 0.31
C ILE A 93 -2.79 -14.34 1.69
N THR A 94 -1.87 -13.37 1.77
CA THR A 94 -1.41 -12.85 3.06
C THR A 94 -2.49 -12.10 3.82
N CYS A 95 -3.48 -11.55 3.11
CA CYS A 95 -4.65 -10.89 3.70
C CYS A 95 -5.73 -11.88 4.19
N GLY A 96 -5.63 -13.17 3.86
CA GLY A 96 -6.60 -14.18 4.31
C GLY A 96 -7.73 -14.44 3.31
N HIS A 97 -7.57 -14.04 2.06
CA HIS A 97 -8.52 -14.35 1.00
C HIS A 97 -7.81 -14.54 -0.34
N PHE A 98 -8.54 -15.10 -1.29
CA PHE A 98 -8.09 -15.27 -2.68
C PHE A 98 -9.26 -15.05 -3.61
N THR A 99 -9.07 -14.21 -4.61
CA THR A 99 -10.07 -13.97 -5.66
C THR A 99 -9.63 -14.69 -6.93
N ALA A 100 -10.43 -15.62 -7.41
CA ALA A 100 -10.20 -16.37 -8.64
C ALA A 100 -10.53 -15.52 -9.89
N ASP A 101 -10.19 -16.03 -11.08
CA ASP A 101 -10.41 -15.32 -12.36
C ASP A 101 -11.90 -15.17 -12.71
N ASP A 102 -12.76 -16.02 -12.17
CA ASP A 102 -14.22 -15.96 -12.31
C ASP A 102 -14.87 -14.94 -11.37
N GLY A 103 -14.07 -14.24 -10.55
CA GLY A 103 -14.53 -13.26 -9.56
C GLY A 103 -14.95 -13.86 -8.23
N SER A 104 -14.96 -15.19 -8.08
CA SER A 104 -15.26 -15.83 -6.81
C SER A 104 -14.16 -15.56 -5.78
N THR A 105 -14.55 -15.29 -4.54
CA THR A 105 -13.62 -15.04 -3.45
C THR A 105 -13.71 -16.15 -2.40
N GLN A 106 -12.58 -16.76 -2.10
CA GLN A 106 -12.44 -17.78 -1.07
C GLN A 106 -11.75 -17.19 0.16
N ASN A 107 -12.24 -17.56 1.35
CA ASN A 107 -11.61 -17.19 2.61
C ASN A 107 -10.52 -18.19 2.95
N ILE A 108 -9.41 -17.67 3.44
CA ILE A 108 -8.26 -18.42 3.95
C ILE A 108 -8.09 -18.05 5.41
N LYS A 109 -8.02 -19.03 6.30
CA LYS A 109 -7.79 -18.74 7.72
C LYS A 109 -6.51 -17.93 7.91
N SER A 110 -6.62 -16.80 8.59
CA SER A 110 -5.48 -15.90 8.85
C SER A 110 -5.47 -15.44 10.31
N ASN A 111 -4.27 -15.06 10.79
CA ASN A 111 -4.09 -14.54 12.15
C ASN A 111 -4.25 -13.01 12.22
N ARG A 112 -4.54 -12.34 11.08
CA ARG A 112 -4.55 -10.87 11.00
C ARG A 112 -5.62 -10.22 11.86
N ILE A 113 -6.84 -10.75 11.82
CA ILE A 113 -7.96 -10.19 12.61
C ILE A 113 -7.68 -10.35 14.09
N SER A 114 -7.17 -11.50 14.52
CA SER A 114 -6.79 -11.71 15.92
C SER A 114 -5.71 -10.72 16.36
N GLU A 115 -4.69 -10.50 15.54
CA GLU A 115 -3.65 -9.52 15.87
C GLU A 115 -4.17 -8.07 15.83
N LEU A 116 -5.10 -7.76 14.93
CA LEU A 116 -5.77 -6.45 14.93
C LEU A 116 -6.54 -6.23 16.23
N MET A 117 -7.26 -7.23 16.71
CA MET A 117 -7.98 -7.15 17.99
C MET A 117 -7.02 -6.93 19.16
N ASN A 118 -5.89 -7.66 19.20
CA ASN A 118 -4.86 -7.43 20.21
C ASN A 118 -4.34 -5.98 20.19
N VAL A 119 -4.09 -5.44 19.00
CA VAL A 119 -3.65 -4.03 18.86
C VAL A 119 -4.73 -3.06 19.32
N LEU A 120 -6.00 -3.33 19.02
CA LEU A 120 -7.10 -2.46 19.44
C LEU A 120 -7.31 -2.48 20.96
N GLU A 121 -7.06 -3.61 21.61
CA GLU A 121 -7.09 -3.73 23.08
C GLU A 121 -5.97 -2.92 23.76
N GLU A 122 -4.83 -2.74 23.07
CA GLU A 122 -3.71 -1.91 23.57
C GLU A 122 -3.97 -0.41 23.41
N VAL A 123 -4.94 -0.01 22.56
CA VAL A 123 -5.18 1.41 22.21
C VAL A 123 -6.26 2.00 23.10
N GLU A 124 -5.89 2.99 23.89
CA GLU A 124 -6.86 3.81 24.62
C GLU A 124 -7.42 4.90 23.69
N GLY A 125 -8.72 4.86 23.42
CA GLY A 125 -9.42 5.88 22.65
C GLY A 125 -9.89 5.45 21.27
N LYS A 126 -9.87 6.38 20.29
CA LYS A 126 -10.40 6.14 18.93
C LYS A 126 -9.30 5.66 17.99
N ALA A 127 -9.59 4.60 17.24
CA ALA A 127 -8.71 4.08 16.21
C ALA A 127 -9.29 4.31 14.81
N ILE A 128 -8.42 4.54 13.82
CA ILE A 128 -8.77 4.54 12.39
C ILE A 128 -8.06 3.38 11.75
N ILE A 129 -8.83 2.48 11.13
CA ILE A 129 -8.32 1.28 10.47
C ILE A 129 -8.37 1.49 8.96
N TRP A 130 -7.24 1.31 8.29
CA TRP A 130 -7.13 1.36 6.84
C TRP A 130 -6.94 -0.05 6.27
N ALA A 131 -7.80 -0.44 5.35
CA ALA A 131 -7.73 -1.72 4.67
C ALA A 131 -7.62 -1.52 3.16
N ASN A 132 -6.86 -2.40 2.47
CA ASN A 132 -6.63 -2.32 1.03
C ASN A 132 -7.76 -2.97 0.20
N TYR A 133 -8.45 -3.94 0.77
CA TYR A 133 -9.49 -4.69 0.08
C TYR A 133 -10.85 -4.48 0.76
N GLN A 134 -11.91 -4.39 -0.05
CA GLN A 134 -13.28 -4.32 0.46
C GLN A 134 -13.62 -5.52 1.37
N LYS A 135 -13.07 -6.69 1.02
CA LYS A 135 -13.23 -7.90 1.82
C LYS A 135 -12.74 -7.72 3.25
N ASP A 136 -11.55 -7.14 3.43
CA ASP A 136 -10.98 -6.84 4.73
C ASP A 136 -11.86 -5.88 5.54
N MET A 137 -12.48 -4.89 4.86
CA MET A 137 -13.37 -3.91 5.50
C MET A 137 -14.67 -4.54 6.03
N PHE A 138 -15.11 -5.64 5.43
CA PHE A 138 -16.30 -6.35 5.89
C PHE A 138 -16.01 -7.38 7.00
N GLU A 139 -14.74 -7.76 7.18
CA GLU A 139 -14.31 -8.70 8.21
C GLU A 139 -13.92 -8.02 9.54
N ILE A 140 -13.66 -6.71 9.50
CA ILE A 140 -13.35 -5.85 10.65
C ILE A 140 -14.64 -5.31 11.28
#